data_6e0f2c3ad433de6a99550c0d82deeca4
#
_entry.id   6e0f2c3ad433de6a99550c0d82deeca4
#
_cell.length_a   1.000
_cell.length_b   1.000
_cell.length_c   1.000
_cell.angle_alpha   90.00
_cell.angle_beta   90.00
_cell.angle_gamma   90.00
#
_symmetry.space_group_name_H-M   'P 1'
#
loop_
_entity.id
_entity.type
_entity.pdbx_description
1 polymer ?
#
loop_
_entity_poly.entity_id
_entity_poly.type
_entity_poly.pdbx_seq_one_letter_code
_entity_poly.pdbx_strand_id
1 'polypeptide(L)'
;MTAAGITWGSLRSAHIGYWVDRRVAGHGIIPTAVALVTDHLFDTGLHRVEINIRPENAASLRVVEKLGFRPEGLRPRYLHIDGQWRDHLTFALTREEIGAGLVARWHTTRDTPHANT
;
A
#
# COMPACT_ATOMS: atom_id res chain seq x y z
N MET A 1 -5.08 -4.64 -9.65
CA MET A 1 -5.17 -4.22 -8.23
C MET A 1 -6.47 -4.76 -7.63
N THR A 2 -6.38 -5.30 -6.47
CA THR A 2 -7.55 -5.85 -5.78
C THR A 2 -7.56 -5.42 -4.32
N ALA A 3 -8.78 -5.23 -3.77
CA ALA A 3 -8.99 -5.09 -2.34
C ALA A 3 -9.70 -6.36 -1.86
N ALA A 4 -9.20 -6.98 -0.82
CA ALA A 4 -9.70 -8.26 -0.34
C ALA A 4 -9.52 -8.39 1.17
N GLY A 5 -9.99 -9.51 1.74
CA GLY A 5 -9.83 -9.78 3.16
C GLY A 5 -10.48 -8.72 4.04
N ILE A 6 -11.62 -8.17 3.57
CA ILE A 6 -12.30 -7.12 4.31
C ILE A 6 -12.91 -7.71 5.58
N THR A 7 -12.54 -7.16 6.72
CA THR A 7 -13.02 -7.55 8.03
C THR A 7 -13.67 -6.36 8.70
N TRP A 8 -14.93 -6.51 9.07
CA TRP A 8 -15.68 -5.48 9.81
C TRP A 8 -15.62 -5.75 11.31
N GLY A 9 -16.40 -5.04 12.08
CA GLY A 9 -16.40 -5.12 13.52
C GLY A 9 -15.27 -4.30 14.12
N SER A 10 -14.60 -4.83 15.13
CA SER A 10 -13.56 -4.06 15.85
C SER A 10 -12.31 -3.83 15.02
N LEU A 11 -11.97 -4.73 14.11
CA LEU A 11 -10.75 -4.59 13.32
C LEU A 11 -10.90 -3.60 12.17
N ARG A 12 -11.96 -3.69 11.39
CA ARG A 12 -12.26 -2.83 10.23
C ARG A 12 -11.08 -2.67 9.28
N SER A 13 -10.64 -3.77 8.71
CA SER A 13 -9.40 -3.85 7.95
C SER A 13 -9.63 -4.44 6.57
N ALA A 14 -8.77 -4.07 5.61
CA ALA A 14 -8.72 -4.67 4.28
C ALA A 14 -7.27 -4.77 3.81
N HIS A 15 -7.04 -5.67 2.86
CA HIS A 15 -5.75 -5.81 2.19
C HIS A 15 -5.86 -5.26 0.78
N ILE A 16 -4.80 -4.61 0.29
CA ILE A 16 -4.66 -4.24 -1.12
C ILE A 16 -3.57 -5.10 -1.73
N GLY A 17 -3.87 -5.73 -2.86
CA GLY A 17 -2.90 -6.43 -3.68
C GLY A 17 -2.71 -5.73 -5.01
N TYR A 18 -1.47 -5.64 -5.48
CA TYR A 18 -1.16 -5.04 -6.78
C TYR A 18 0.17 -5.58 -7.29
N TRP A 19 0.41 -5.34 -8.59
CA TRP A 19 1.72 -5.59 -9.19
C TRP A 19 2.15 -4.36 -9.96
N VAL A 20 3.45 -4.25 -10.24
CA VAL A 20 4.01 -3.14 -11.01
C VAL A 20 4.57 -3.67 -12.31
N ASP A 21 3.99 -3.20 -13.43
CA ASP A 21 4.50 -3.49 -14.77
C ASP A 21 5.66 -2.52 -15.04
N ARG A 22 6.77 -3.05 -15.56
CA ARG A 22 7.94 -2.23 -15.87
C ARG A 22 7.64 -1.07 -16.81
N ARG A 23 6.68 -1.26 -17.72
CA ARG A 23 6.32 -0.24 -18.70
C ARG A 23 5.68 0.99 -18.07
N VAL A 24 5.08 0.84 -16.90
CA VAL A 24 4.43 1.95 -16.19
C VAL A 24 5.14 2.31 -14.89
N ALA A 25 6.22 1.60 -14.55
CA ALA A 25 6.97 1.90 -13.34
C ALA A 25 7.61 3.29 -13.45
N GLY A 26 7.54 4.05 -12.37
CA GLY A 26 8.11 5.39 -12.33
C GLY A 26 7.21 6.50 -12.85
N HIS A 27 6.05 6.17 -13.42
CA HIS A 27 5.13 7.17 -13.96
C HIS A 27 4.07 7.65 -12.97
N GLY A 28 4.12 7.19 -11.73
CA GLY A 28 3.17 7.61 -10.69
C GLY A 28 1.79 6.99 -10.81
N ILE A 29 1.58 6.08 -11.77
CA ILE A 29 0.27 5.47 -12.01
C ILE A 29 -0.13 4.55 -10.85
N ILE A 30 0.77 3.65 -10.44
CA ILE A 30 0.46 2.70 -9.36
C ILE A 30 0.34 3.39 -8.00
N PRO A 31 1.25 4.31 -7.60
CA PRO A 31 1.06 5.04 -6.36
C PRO A 31 -0.26 5.80 -6.31
N THR A 32 -0.65 6.46 -7.41
CA THR A 32 -1.92 7.17 -7.47
C THR A 32 -3.10 6.22 -7.30
N ALA A 33 -3.08 5.07 -7.99
CA ALA A 33 -4.14 4.09 -7.89
C ALA A 33 -4.25 3.51 -6.47
N VAL A 34 -3.12 3.19 -5.83
CA VAL A 34 -3.11 2.68 -4.46
C VAL A 34 -3.68 3.74 -3.50
N ALA A 35 -3.30 5.01 -3.69
CA ALA A 35 -3.81 6.09 -2.85
C ALA A 35 -5.33 6.26 -3.00
N LEU A 36 -5.84 6.21 -4.23
CA LEU A 36 -7.28 6.30 -4.51
C LEU A 36 -8.05 5.16 -3.85
N VAL A 37 -7.58 3.93 -4.00
CA VAL A 37 -8.24 2.76 -3.41
C VAL A 37 -8.19 2.85 -1.89
N THR A 38 -7.07 3.24 -1.33
CA THR A 38 -6.91 3.38 0.13
C THR A 38 -7.90 4.40 0.69
N ASP A 39 -7.99 5.58 0.06
CA ASP A 39 -8.94 6.60 0.50
C ASP A 39 -10.38 6.11 0.39
N HIS A 40 -10.71 5.41 -0.70
CA HIS A 40 -12.04 4.85 -0.87
C HIS A 40 -12.38 3.86 0.25
N LEU A 41 -11.45 2.96 0.59
CA LEU A 41 -11.66 1.99 1.66
C LEU A 41 -11.89 2.68 3.00
N PHE A 42 -11.13 3.72 3.32
CA PHE A 42 -11.36 4.48 4.54
C PHE A 42 -12.72 5.18 4.53
N ASP A 43 -13.14 5.70 3.38
CA ASP A 43 -14.44 6.36 3.24
C ASP A 43 -15.61 5.39 3.46
N THR A 44 -15.41 4.09 3.22
CA THR A 44 -16.44 3.08 3.50
C THR A 44 -16.54 2.73 4.99
N GLY A 45 -15.67 3.28 5.84
CA GLY A 45 -15.67 3.04 7.28
C GLY A 45 -14.59 2.09 7.76
N LEU A 46 -13.69 1.65 6.89
CA LEU A 46 -12.56 0.84 7.31
C LEU A 46 -11.55 1.70 8.06
N HIS A 47 -10.84 1.09 9.00
CA HIS A 47 -9.88 1.78 9.86
C HIS A 47 -8.44 1.51 9.45
N ARG A 48 -8.18 0.34 8.87
CA ARG A 48 -6.83 -0.13 8.56
C ARG A 48 -6.76 -0.65 7.12
N VAL A 49 -5.75 -0.24 6.39
CA VAL A 49 -5.42 -0.79 5.07
C VAL A 49 -4.03 -1.39 5.13
N GLU A 50 -3.90 -2.64 4.71
CA GLU A 50 -2.68 -3.42 4.79
C GLU A 50 -2.21 -3.82 3.39
N ILE A 51 -0.90 -3.78 3.17
CA ILE A 51 -0.28 -4.26 1.94
C ILE A 51 0.84 -5.22 2.32
N ASN A 52 0.84 -6.41 1.72
CA ASN A 52 1.87 -7.41 1.96
C ASN A 52 2.67 -7.61 0.67
N ILE A 53 3.98 -7.47 0.75
CA ILE A 53 4.88 -7.44 -0.40
C ILE A 53 6.02 -8.41 -0.18
N ARG A 54 6.35 -9.20 -1.21
CA ARG A 54 7.52 -10.08 -1.17
C ARG A 54 8.80 -9.24 -1.06
N PRO A 55 9.77 -9.64 -0.21
CA PRO A 55 10.97 -8.83 0.01
C PRO A 55 11.78 -8.54 -1.26
N GLU A 56 11.74 -9.44 -2.24
CA GLU A 56 12.46 -9.25 -3.51
C GLU A 56 11.74 -8.30 -4.49
N ASN A 57 10.51 -7.88 -4.18
CA ASN A 57 9.74 -7.03 -5.09
C ASN A 57 10.04 -5.55 -4.83
N ALA A 58 11.19 -5.09 -5.32
CA ALA A 58 11.68 -3.74 -5.07
C ALA A 58 10.74 -2.66 -5.60
N ALA A 59 10.12 -2.89 -6.77
CA ALA A 59 9.22 -1.90 -7.36
C ALA A 59 7.99 -1.65 -6.49
N SER A 60 7.40 -2.72 -5.96
CA SER A 60 6.25 -2.60 -5.06
C SER A 60 6.62 -1.97 -3.72
N LEU A 61 7.81 -2.29 -3.21
CA LEU A 61 8.31 -1.68 -1.98
C LEU A 61 8.47 -0.16 -2.13
N ARG A 62 8.92 0.29 -3.29
CA ARG A 62 9.04 1.73 -3.54
C ARG A 62 7.69 2.44 -3.51
N VAL A 63 6.63 1.79 -3.96
CA VAL A 63 5.28 2.38 -3.95
C VAL A 63 4.83 2.66 -2.53
N VAL A 64 4.90 1.67 -1.64
CA VAL A 64 4.47 1.86 -0.25
C VAL A 64 5.34 2.86 0.49
N GLU A 65 6.63 2.91 0.17
CA GLU A 65 7.55 3.89 0.74
C GLU A 65 7.17 5.32 0.32
N LYS A 66 6.92 5.53 -0.98
CA LYS A 66 6.51 6.84 -1.49
C LYS A 66 5.20 7.33 -0.87
N LEU A 67 4.28 6.42 -0.60
CA LEU A 67 2.99 6.76 -0.01
C LEU A 67 3.03 6.87 1.51
N GLY A 68 4.15 6.47 2.13
CA GLY A 68 4.32 6.59 3.56
C GLY A 68 3.59 5.52 4.37
N PHE A 69 3.37 4.35 3.78
CA PHE A 69 2.87 3.22 4.56
C PHE A 69 3.89 2.82 5.60
N ARG A 70 3.42 2.54 6.81
CA ARG A 70 4.28 2.18 7.94
C ARG A 70 4.68 0.71 7.85
N PRO A 71 5.99 0.39 7.88
CA PRO A 71 6.42 -1.01 7.92
C PRO A 71 6.09 -1.65 9.26
N GLU A 72 5.53 -2.86 9.23
CA GLU A 72 5.17 -3.59 10.45
C GLU A 72 5.97 -4.87 10.64
N GLY A 73 6.79 -5.25 9.68
CA GLY A 73 7.68 -6.38 9.82
C GLY A 73 7.49 -7.48 8.80
N LEU A 74 8.25 -8.55 8.99
CA LEU A 74 8.25 -9.72 8.12
C LEU A 74 7.27 -10.76 8.65
N ARG A 75 6.48 -11.33 7.73
CA ARG A 75 5.62 -12.49 8.00
C ARG A 75 6.21 -13.68 7.24
N PRO A 76 6.94 -14.57 7.91
CA PRO A 76 7.54 -15.72 7.25
C PRO A 76 6.48 -16.68 6.73
N ARG A 77 6.68 -17.19 5.51
CA ARG A 77 5.82 -18.20 4.90
C ARG A 77 4.34 -17.85 5.04
N TYR A 78 4.00 -16.63 4.67
CA TYR A 78 2.69 -16.05 4.92
C TYR A 78 1.65 -16.43 3.87
N LEU A 79 2.01 -16.38 2.58
CA LEU A 79 1.10 -16.66 1.48
C LEU A 79 1.67 -17.73 0.56
N HIS A 80 0.78 -18.59 0.04
CA HIS A 80 1.14 -19.64 -0.90
C HIS A 80 1.10 -19.07 -2.32
N ILE A 81 2.27 -18.98 -2.95
CA ILE A 81 2.42 -18.41 -4.29
C ILE A 81 3.30 -19.31 -5.12
N ASP A 82 2.81 -19.70 -6.29
CA ASP A 82 3.55 -20.55 -7.24
C ASP A 82 4.12 -21.81 -6.60
N GLY A 83 3.29 -22.50 -5.81
CA GLY A 83 3.63 -23.76 -5.22
C GLY A 83 4.51 -23.70 -3.98
N GLN A 84 4.81 -22.51 -3.47
CA GLN A 84 5.63 -22.34 -2.28
C GLN A 84 5.03 -21.31 -1.33
N TRP A 85 5.28 -21.51 -0.05
CA TRP A 85 4.95 -20.53 0.97
C TRP A 85 6.01 -19.43 0.97
N ARG A 86 5.58 -18.19 0.77
CA ARG A 86 6.49 -17.06 0.59
C ARG A 86 6.42 -16.09 1.76
N ASP A 87 7.59 -15.56 2.11
CA ASP A 87 7.70 -14.48 3.08
C ASP A 87 7.13 -13.19 2.49
N HIS A 88 6.51 -12.38 3.35
CA HIS A 88 5.99 -11.07 2.96
C HIS A 88 6.36 -10.03 4.00
N LEU A 89 6.70 -8.84 3.54
CA LEU A 89 6.80 -7.66 4.38
C LEU A 89 5.43 -7.00 4.45
N THR A 90 5.01 -6.66 5.65
CA THR A 90 3.70 -6.05 5.90
C THR A 90 3.85 -4.55 6.10
N PHE A 91 3.01 -3.80 5.40
CA PHE A 91 2.90 -2.35 5.50
C PHE A 91 1.46 -2.00 5.79
N ALA A 92 1.22 -0.96 6.57
CA ALA A 92 -0.14 -0.57 6.92
C ALA A 92 -0.27 0.92 7.13
N LEU A 93 -1.49 1.40 6.96
CA LEU A 93 -1.92 2.72 7.39
C LEU A 93 -3.26 2.59 8.09
N THR A 94 -3.48 3.42 9.09
CA THR A 94 -4.79 3.61 9.69
C THR A 94 -5.33 4.98 9.28
N ARG A 95 -6.65 5.14 9.42
CA ARG A 95 -7.33 6.37 8.99
C ARG A 95 -6.73 7.61 9.66
N GLU A 96 -6.34 7.51 10.93
CA GLU A 96 -5.81 8.63 11.68
C GLU A 96 -4.46 9.12 11.16
N GLU A 97 -3.75 8.28 10.40
CA GLU A 97 -2.41 8.60 9.94
C GLU A 97 -2.37 9.42 8.65
N ILE A 98 -3.52 9.57 7.95
CA ILE A 98 -3.51 10.15 6.61
C ILE A 98 -4.05 11.58 6.52
N GLY A 99 -4.50 12.16 7.63
CA GLY A 99 -5.00 13.54 7.65
C GLY A 99 -6.11 13.78 6.64
N ALA A 100 -5.86 14.64 5.64
CA ALA A 100 -6.84 14.99 4.61
C ALA A 100 -7.05 13.91 3.56
N GLY A 101 -6.28 12.81 3.60
CA GLY A 101 -6.37 11.72 2.66
C GLY A 101 -5.04 11.39 2.02
N LEU A 102 -4.90 10.16 1.54
CA LEU A 102 -3.65 9.68 0.99
C LEU A 102 -3.39 10.28 -0.40
N VAL A 103 -4.43 10.48 -1.20
CA VAL A 103 -4.29 11.14 -2.50
C VAL A 103 -3.75 12.55 -2.32
N ALA A 104 -4.30 13.31 -1.38
CA ALA A 104 -3.84 14.67 -1.09
C ALA A 104 -2.37 14.67 -0.67
N ARG A 105 -1.98 13.74 0.20
CA ARG A 105 -0.59 13.60 0.64
C ARG A 105 0.33 13.24 -0.51
N TRP A 106 -0.10 12.33 -1.37
CA TRP A 106 0.67 11.92 -2.54
C TRP A 106 0.90 13.09 -3.50
N HIS A 107 -0.14 13.86 -3.80
CA HIS A 107 -0.02 15.03 -4.67
C HIS A 107 0.93 16.07 -4.07
N THR A 108 0.82 16.35 -2.80
CA THR A 108 1.72 17.28 -2.12
C THR A 108 3.19 16.82 -2.23
N THR A 109 3.43 15.53 -2.02
CA THR A 109 4.78 14.96 -2.14
C THR A 109 5.32 15.10 -3.56
N ARG A 110 4.50 14.86 -4.57
CA ARG A 110 4.92 14.98 -5.97
C ARG A 110 5.21 16.41 -6.37
N ASP A 111 4.42 17.36 -5.86
CA ASP A 111 4.53 18.77 -6.24
C ASP A 111 5.62 19.50 -5.46
N THR A 112 6.13 18.91 -4.39
CA THR A 112 7.19 19.50 -3.60
C THR A 112 8.52 19.35 -4.34
N PRO A 113 9.26 20.46 -4.56
CA PRO A 113 10.60 20.35 -5.14
C PRO A 113 11.51 19.56 -4.20
N HIS A 114 12.17 18.56 -4.72
CA HIS A 114 13.08 17.73 -3.96
C HIS A 114 14.51 18.06 -4.37
N ALA A 115 15.09 19.04 -3.70
CA ALA A 115 16.45 19.46 -4.03
C ALA A 115 17.49 18.36 -3.79
N ASN A 116 17.14 17.37 -3.00
CA ASN A 116 18.02 16.28 -2.60
C ASN A 116 17.70 14.94 -3.26
N THR A 117 16.83 14.95 -4.22
CA THR A 117 16.43 13.70 -4.89
C THR A 117 17.04 13.53 -6.24
#